data_5e28818d3286da3a8c8e3e6cc36857f7
#
_entry.id   5e28818d3286da3a8c8e3e6cc36857f7
#
_cell.length_a   1.000
_cell.length_b   1.000
_cell.length_c   1.000
_cell.angle_alpha   90.00
_cell.angle_beta   90.00
_cell.angle_gamma   90.00
#
_symmetry.space_group_name_H-M   'P 1'
#
loop_
_entity.id
_entity.type
_entity.pdbx_description
1 polymer ?
#
loop_
_entity_poly.entity_id
_entity_poly.type
_entity_poly.pdbx_seq_one_letter_code
_entity_poly.pdbx_strand_id
1 'polypeptide(L)'
;MANDSKTGRLDFCRTRHTQDDSEGETNMNSLKEKAAGVTDVMYVILGASGNTGSIIANFLLSKGEKVRVMGRDAGRLQRFVGKGAEAFTANVSDAVALAKAFRGARAAYLLLPPITSREDQERESDAIAKAVRESGLRYAVYLSSYGAQVPEGTGPVAGLHSSKQKLNAISGLNVLHLRAAYFMENNLAAIGMIHGTGIFGHALLPDLKLPMIATRDVGDYAAQRLLDLDFSGKQTRELLGERDLSMAEATAVIARGIRKPDLRYEQFPYDQMQQVLEQIGMPPKKAAVYIEMFKAINAGVLAAQEPRSPQNSTPTSFDKFVQDVFAPAYQGNAATA
;
A
#
# COMPACT_ATOMS: atom_id res chain seq x y z
N MET A 1 -80.03 38.30 -11.62
CA MET A 1 -80.43 39.29 -10.59
C MET A 1 -79.23 39.72 -9.84
N ALA A 2 -78.83 40.90 -10.06
CA ALA A 2 -78.29 41.94 -9.17
C ALA A 2 -76.98 41.54 -8.41
N ASN A 3 -75.91 42.19 -8.80
CA ASN A 3 -75.37 43.45 -8.31
C ASN A 3 -74.87 43.36 -6.87
N ASP A 4 -73.66 43.59 -6.49
CA ASP A 4 -73.08 44.95 -6.44
C ASP A 4 -71.55 44.91 -6.10
N SER A 5 -70.88 45.84 -6.67
CA SER A 5 -69.52 46.28 -6.51
C SER A 5 -69.14 46.70 -5.07
N LYS A 6 -67.91 46.56 -4.63
CA LYS A 6 -67.20 47.63 -3.92
C LYS A 6 -65.68 47.44 -3.97
N THR A 7 -65.09 48.47 -4.53
CA THR A 7 -63.68 48.80 -4.53
C THR A 7 -63.12 48.97 -3.13
N GLY A 8 -61.96 48.35 -2.86
CA GLY A 8 -61.14 48.60 -1.68
C GLY A 8 -59.67 48.61 -2.07
N ARG A 9 -59.15 49.88 -2.13
CA ARG A 9 -57.71 50.17 -2.20
C ARG A 9 -57.02 49.53 -0.99
N LEU A 10 -55.99 48.77 -1.22
CA LEU A 10 -55.07 48.36 -0.17
C LEU A 10 -53.66 48.85 -0.53
N ASP A 11 -53.08 49.54 0.42
CA ASP A 11 -51.78 50.18 0.41
C ASP A 11 -50.67 49.17 0.29
N PHE A 12 -49.72 49.46 -0.59
CA PHE A 12 -48.48 48.75 -0.78
C PHE A 12 -47.49 49.03 0.39
N CYS A 13 -47.49 48.21 1.41
CA CYS A 13 -46.49 48.29 2.44
C CYS A 13 -45.25 47.58 1.89
N ARG A 14 -44.20 48.30 1.53
CA ARG A 14 -42.84 47.80 1.18
C ARG A 14 -42.19 47.29 2.44
N THR A 15 -42.20 46.02 2.66
CA THR A 15 -41.24 45.33 3.54
C THR A 15 -39.96 45.06 2.76
N ARG A 16 -38.90 45.80 3.12
CA ARG A 16 -37.53 45.49 2.68
C ARG A 16 -37.13 44.13 3.31
N HIS A 17 -36.92 43.13 2.49
CA HIS A 17 -36.15 41.94 2.86
C HIS A 17 -34.68 42.35 2.89
N THR A 18 -34.12 42.52 4.06
CA THR A 18 -32.69 42.47 4.28
C THR A 18 -32.31 40.98 4.16
N GLN A 19 -31.81 40.61 3.00
CA GLN A 19 -31.16 39.32 2.80
C GLN A 19 -29.90 39.30 3.67
N ASP A 20 -29.80 38.26 4.46
CA ASP A 20 -28.73 38.01 5.41
C ASP A 20 -27.43 37.68 4.64
N ASP A 21 -26.57 38.69 4.45
CA ASP A 21 -25.26 38.54 3.80
C ASP A 21 -24.21 37.82 4.70
N SER A 22 -24.62 37.33 5.88
CA SER A 22 -23.73 36.72 6.86
C SER A 22 -23.28 35.28 6.51
N GLU A 23 -24.08 34.52 5.74
CA GLU A 23 -23.70 33.16 5.34
C GLU A 23 -22.62 33.13 4.23
N GLY A 24 -22.60 34.14 3.36
CA GLY A 24 -21.58 34.26 2.30
C GLY A 24 -20.19 34.64 2.84
N GLU A 25 -20.15 35.52 3.84
CA GLU A 25 -18.89 35.94 4.47
C GLU A 25 -18.28 34.83 5.35
N THR A 26 -19.12 34.07 6.05
CA THR A 26 -18.64 32.91 6.88
C THR A 26 -18.01 31.81 6.02
N ASN A 27 -18.58 31.57 4.85
CA ASN A 27 -18.05 30.55 3.93
C ASN A 27 -16.75 31.02 3.22
N MET A 28 -16.65 32.31 2.86
CA MET A 28 -15.45 32.90 2.28
C MET A 28 -14.33 33.08 3.30
N ASN A 29 -14.59 33.30 4.57
CA ASN A 29 -13.61 33.34 5.63
C ASN A 29 -13.11 31.92 5.96
N SER A 30 -13.96 30.89 5.97
CA SER A 30 -13.57 29.48 6.10
C SER A 30 -12.70 29.01 4.94
N LEU A 31 -12.95 29.46 3.72
CA LEU A 31 -12.10 29.18 2.55
C LEU A 31 -10.78 29.97 2.58
N LYS A 32 -10.79 31.19 3.11
CA LYS A 32 -9.57 32.00 3.31
C LYS A 32 -8.73 31.50 4.48
N GLU A 33 -9.33 31.02 5.56
CA GLU A 33 -8.60 30.32 6.64
C GLU A 33 -8.00 29.00 6.20
N LYS A 34 -8.68 28.24 5.32
CA LYS A 34 -8.07 27.06 4.65
C LYS A 34 -6.95 27.46 3.70
N ALA A 35 -7.01 28.62 3.05
CA ALA A 35 -5.95 29.14 2.19
C ALA A 35 -4.79 29.83 2.95
N ALA A 36 -5.05 30.38 4.13
CA ALA A 36 -4.02 31.01 4.98
C ALA A 36 -3.29 30.00 5.90
N GLY A 37 -3.81 28.78 6.04
CA GLY A 37 -3.24 27.69 6.80
C GLY A 37 -2.45 26.70 5.95
N VAL A 38 -1.79 27.11 4.85
CA VAL A 38 -0.76 26.30 4.21
C VAL A 38 0.44 26.26 5.16
N THR A 39 0.29 25.57 6.28
CA THR A 39 1.44 25.05 7.01
C THR A 39 2.23 24.18 6.03
N ASP A 40 3.51 24.30 6.05
CA ASP A 40 4.50 23.57 5.23
C ASP A 40 4.49 22.07 5.56
N VAL A 41 3.34 21.42 5.25
CA VAL A 41 2.97 20.09 5.73
C VAL A 41 3.56 19.06 4.80
N MET A 42 4.49 18.27 5.29
CA MET A 42 5.25 17.27 4.55
C MET A 42 4.72 15.87 4.79
N TYR A 43 4.51 15.09 3.73
CA TYR A 43 4.33 13.64 3.80
C TYR A 43 5.65 12.93 3.53
N VAL A 44 5.98 11.92 4.32
CA VAL A 44 7.22 11.16 4.14
C VAL A 44 6.90 9.75 3.66
N ILE A 45 7.49 9.35 2.54
CA ILE A 45 7.22 8.04 1.93
C ILE A 45 8.49 7.21 1.95
N LEU A 46 8.56 6.27 2.90
CA LEU A 46 9.65 5.30 2.98
C LEU A 46 9.50 4.25 1.85
N GLY A 47 10.60 3.91 1.19
CA GLY A 47 10.56 2.97 0.06
C GLY A 47 9.88 3.53 -1.19
N ALA A 48 9.97 4.83 -1.44
CA ALA A 48 9.29 5.53 -2.54
C ALA A 48 9.64 5.00 -3.94
N SER A 49 10.80 4.36 -4.11
CA SER A 49 11.18 3.74 -5.40
C SER A 49 10.59 2.34 -5.62
N GLY A 50 9.90 1.77 -4.62
CA GLY A 50 9.24 0.46 -4.71
C GLY A 50 7.80 0.54 -5.24
N ASN A 51 7.15 -0.63 -5.38
CA ASN A 51 5.84 -0.76 -6.01
C ASN A 51 4.76 0.10 -5.33
N THR A 52 4.51 -0.08 -4.04
CA THR A 52 3.49 0.68 -3.31
C THR A 52 3.91 2.12 -3.05
N GLY A 53 5.17 2.35 -2.63
CA GLY A 53 5.68 3.69 -2.30
C GLY A 53 5.68 4.65 -3.49
N SER A 54 5.94 4.16 -4.70
CA SER A 54 5.91 4.99 -5.91
C SER A 54 4.50 5.48 -6.26
N ILE A 55 3.50 4.64 -6.03
CA ILE A 55 2.10 4.98 -6.25
C ILE A 55 1.68 6.05 -5.26
N ILE A 56 1.98 5.86 -3.98
CA ILE A 56 1.66 6.82 -2.91
C ILE A 56 2.32 8.18 -3.19
N ALA A 57 3.62 8.19 -3.51
CA ALA A 57 4.35 9.42 -3.79
C ALA A 57 3.74 10.17 -5.00
N ASN A 58 3.46 9.47 -6.10
CA ASN A 58 2.83 10.06 -7.28
C ASN A 58 1.42 10.59 -6.98
N PHE A 59 0.61 9.85 -6.22
CA PHE A 59 -0.73 10.27 -5.84
C PHE A 59 -0.69 11.58 -5.04
N LEU A 60 0.11 11.64 -3.98
CA LEU A 60 0.20 12.83 -3.13
C LEU A 60 0.74 14.04 -3.91
N LEU A 61 1.77 13.85 -4.74
CA LEU A 61 2.31 14.90 -5.62
C LEU A 61 1.25 15.40 -6.60
N SER A 62 0.41 14.52 -7.16
CA SER A 62 -0.68 14.92 -8.07
C SER A 62 -1.78 15.73 -7.38
N LYS A 63 -1.88 15.65 -6.06
CA LYS A 63 -2.78 16.46 -5.22
C LYS A 63 -2.15 17.79 -4.76
N GLY A 64 -0.91 18.07 -5.20
CA GLY A 64 -0.17 19.27 -4.81
C GLY A 64 0.42 19.22 -3.41
N GLU A 65 0.46 18.03 -2.79
CA GLU A 65 1.03 17.85 -1.45
C GLU A 65 2.56 17.90 -1.48
N LYS A 66 3.18 18.39 -0.42
CA LYS A 66 4.63 18.32 -0.25
C LYS A 66 5.03 16.91 0.18
N VAL A 67 5.89 16.29 -0.61
CA VAL A 67 6.29 14.89 -0.40
C VAL A 67 7.80 14.79 -0.27
N ARG A 68 8.28 14.17 0.79
CA ARG A 68 9.65 13.70 0.95
C ARG A 68 9.68 12.22 0.60
N VAL A 69 10.42 11.88 -0.45
CA VAL A 69 10.61 10.50 -0.91
C VAL A 69 11.89 9.93 -0.33
N MET A 70 11.79 8.75 0.30
CA MET A 70 12.93 8.10 0.93
C MET A 70 13.30 6.79 0.25
N GLY A 71 14.59 6.56 0.08
CA GLY A 71 15.15 5.33 -0.47
C GLY A 71 16.65 5.28 -0.29
N ARG A 72 17.29 4.15 -0.65
CA ARG A 72 18.74 3.95 -0.55
C ARG A 72 19.51 4.50 -1.76
N ASP A 73 18.84 4.62 -2.89
CA ASP A 73 19.42 5.01 -4.18
C ASP A 73 18.86 6.36 -4.61
N ALA A 74 19.72 7.37 -4.60
CA ALA A 74 19.38 8.73 -4.99
C ALA A 74 18.92 8.82 -6.46
N GLY A 75 19.52 8.02 -7.36
CA GLY A 75 19.17 8.01 -8.78
C GLY A 75 17.72 7.59 -9.01
N ARG A 76 17.26 6.57 -8.28
CA ARG A 76 15.88 6.09 -8.37
C ARG A 76 14.84 7.07 -7.79
N LEU A 77 15.29 8.05 -6.99
CA LEU A 77 14.40 9.08 -6.43
C LEU A 77 14.26 10.29 -7.37
N GLN A 78 15.16 10.49 -8.34
CA GLN A 78 15.16 11.66 -9.22
C GLN A 78 13.85 11.84 -10.00
N ARG A 79 13.19 10.75 -10.39
CA ARG A 79 11.90 10.80 -11.07
C ARG A 79 10.79 11.51 -10.27
N PHE A 80 10.91 11.55 -8.95
CA PHE A 80 9.98 12.26 -8.06
C PHE A 80 10.43 13.72 -7.84
N VAL A 81 11.73 13.96 -7.79
CA VAL A 81 12.29 15.33 -7.70
C VAL A 81 11.82 16.18 -8.87
N GLY A 82 11.85 15.63 -10.10
CA GLY A 82 11.30 16.29 -11.28
C GLY A 82 9.79 16.59 -11.21
N LYS A 83 9.08 16.02 -10.24
CA LYS A 83 7.65 16.27 -9.93
C LYS A 83 7.46 17.15 -8.68
N GLY A 84 8.52 17.69 -8.10
CA GLY A 84 8.47 18.57 -6.93
C GLY A 84 8.67 17.90 -5.58
N ALA A 85 9.06 16.60 -5.53
CA ALA A 85 9.37 15.95 -4.26
C ALA A 85 10.76 16.32 -3.73
N GLU A 86 10.92 16.31 -2.41
CA GLU A 86 12.20 16.33 -1.74
C GLU A 86 12.77 14.90 -1.65
N ALA A 87 13.96 14.65 -2.20
CA ALA A 87 14.63 13.36 -2.07
C ALA A 87 15.47 13.31 -0.79
N PHE A 88 15.32 12.22 -0.04
CA PHE A 88 16.09 11.95 1.17
C PHE A 88 16.68 10.53 1.11
N THR A 89 18.00 10.45 0.96
CA THR A 89 18.70 9.16 0.87
C THR A 89 19.13 8.68 2.23
N ALA A 90 18.64 7.52 2.66
CA ALA A 90 19.02 6.90 3.92
C ALA A 90 18.82 5.37 3.88
N ASN A 91 19.54 4.66 4.75
CA ASN A 91 19.25 3.26 5.06
C ASN A 91 18.15 3.18 6.12
N VAL A 92 17.25 2.21 5.99
CA VAL A 92 16.15 1.99 6.96
C VAL A 92 16.67 1.61 8.35
N SER A 93 17.88 1.07 8.46
CA SER A 93 18.55 0.79 9.75
C SER A 93 19.15 2.03 10.42
N ASP A 94 19.17 3.19 9.77
CA ASP A 94 19.69 4.44 10.34
C ASP A 94 18.57 5.24 11.02
N ALA A 95 18.35 4.96 12.31
CA ALA A 95 17.32 5.61 13.11
C ALA A 95 17.48 7.14 13.17
N VAL A 96 18.72 7.65 13.17
CA VAL A 96 18.99 9.10 13.25
C VAL A 96 18.58 9.79 11.95
N ALA A 97 18.97 9.23 10.81
CA ALA A 97 18.58 9.75 9.50
C ALA A 97 17.05 9.67 9.32
N LEU A 98 16.42 8.56 9.72
CA LEU A 98 14.96 8.41 9.68
C LEU A 98 14.26 9.45 10.55
N ALA A 99 14.71 9.67 11.81
CA ALA A 99 14.12 10.67 12.70
C ALA A 99 14.24 12.08 12.12
N LYS A 100 15.37 12.41 11.48
CA LYS A 100 15.55 13.67 10.76
C LYS A 100 14.55 13.80 9.62
N ALA A 101 14.35 12.73 8.85
CA ALA A 101 13.42 12.73 7.73
C ALA A 101 11.94 12.87 8.18
N PHE A 102 11.56 12.27 9.31
CA PHE A 102 10.19 12.33 9.84
C PHE A 102 9.87 13.60 10.62
N ARG A 103 10.90 14.38 11.02
CA ARG A 103 10.66 15.60 11.81
C ARG A 103 9.83 16.61 11.04
N GLY A 104 8.75 17.08 11.67
CA GLY A 104 7.80 18.01 11.06
C GLY A 104 6.88 17.39 10.02
N ALA A 105 6.94 16.08 9.78
CA ALA A 105 6.02 15.43 8.89
C ALA A 105 4.60 15.36 9.49
N ARG A 106 3.59 15.60 8.66
CA ARG A 106 2.18 15.38 9.00
C ARG A 106 1.86 13.92 9.17
N ALA A 107 2.33 13.12 8.21
CA ALA A 107 2.15 11.67 8.20
C ALA A 107 3.27 10.99 7.42
N ALA A 108 3.46 9.70 7.68
CA ALA A 108 4.43 8.89 6.93
C ALA A 108 3.85 7.55 6.50
N TYR A 109 4.28 7.10 5.31
CA TYR A 109 4.16 5.72 4.90
C TYR A 109 5.42 4.96 5.32
N LEU A 110 5.24 3.89 6.05
CA LEU A 110 6.29 3.08 6.63
C LEU A 110 6.22 1.65 6.08
N LEU A 111 7.37 1.04 5.84
CA LEU A 111 7.50 -0.36 5.49
C LEU A 111 8.85 -0.92 5.94
N LEU A 112 8.92 -2.23 6.13
CA LEU A 112 10.18 -2.94 6.13
C LEU A 112 10.57 -3.28 4.69
N PRO A 113 11.86 -3.10 4.30
CA PRO A 113 12.34 -3.56 3.01
C PRO A 113 12.27 -5.09 2.92
N PRO A 114 12.42 -5.65 1.70
CA PRO A 114 12.50 -7.10 1.54
C PRO A 114 13.59 -7.69 2.44
N ILE A 115 13.23 -8.75 3.17
CA ILE A 115 14.09 -9.37 4.19
C ILE A 115 15.46 -9.76 3.62
N THR A 116 16.51 -9.48 4.38
CA THR A 116 17.86 -9.98 4.15
C THR A 116 18.18 -11.10 5.15
N SER A 117 17.95 -10.84 6.42
CA SER A 117 17.97 -11.81 7.51
C SER A 117 16.94 -11.40 8.58
N ARG A 118 16.65 -12.28 9.55
CA ARG A 118 15.78 -11.95 10.68
C ARG A 118 16.39 -10.85 11.55
N GLU A 119 17.68 -10.89 11.77
CA GLU A 119 18.43 -9.90 12.55
C GLU A 119 18.40 -8.54 11.88
N ASP A 120 18.53 -8.48 10.55
CA ASP A 120 18.38 -7.23 9.78
C ASP A 120 16.99 -6.66 9.90
N GLN A 121 15.97 -7.51 9.76
CA GLN A 121 14.57 -7.10 9.86
C GLN A 121 14.24 -6.55 11.25
N GLU A 122 14.74 -7.17 12.32
CA GLU A 122 14.58 -6.66 13.69
C GLU A 122 15.29 -5.31 13.88
N ARG A 123 16.52 -5.19 13.39
CA ARG A 123 17.30 -3.94 13.46
C ARG A 123 16.60 -2.80 12.70
N GLU A 124 16.06 -3.07 11.52
CA GLU A 124 15.31 -2.10 10.72
C GLU A 124 14.00 -1.70 11.42
N SER A 125 13.31 -2.66 12.00
CA SER A 125 12.10 -2.44 12.79
C SER A 125 12.38 -1.56 14.02
N ASP A 126 13.47 -1.82 14.75
CA ASP A 126 13.91 -1.01 15.89
C ASP A 126 14.25 0.41 15.48
N ALA A 127 14.94 0.57 14.34
CA ALA A 127 15.33 1.87 13.81
C ALA A 127 14.10 2.70 13.41
N ILE A 128 13.11 2.09 12.73
CA ILE A 128 11.85 2.76 12.39
C ILE A 128 11.11 3.20 13.65
N ALA A 129 10.90 2.29 14.62
CA ALA A 129 10.17 2.60 15.84
C ALA A 129 10.86 3.69 16.68
N LYS A 130 12.20 3.66 16.77
CA LYS A 130 13.00 4.70 17.41
C LYS A 130 12.82 6.05 16.71
N ALA A 131 12.97 6.06 15.39
CA ALA A 131 12.84 7.28 14.58
C ALA A 131 11.45 7.91 14.70
N VAL A 132 10.38 7.11 14.63
CA VAL A 132 9.00 7.58 14.82
C VAL A 132 8.82 8.24 16.19
N ARG A 133 9.35 7.62 17.24
CA ARG A 133 9.28 8.16 18.62
C ARG A 133 10.04 9.48 18.75
N GLU A 134 11.28 9.54 18.25
CA GLU A 134 12.15 10.70 18.39
C GLU A 134 11.75 11.89 17.49
N SER A 135 11.08 11.63 16.38
CA SER A 135 10.60 12.69 15.48
C SER A 135 9.29 13.34 15.93
N GLY A 136 8.54 12.71 16.82
CA GLY A 136 7.20 13.15 17.21
C GLY A 136 6.14 12.94 16.13
N LEU A 137 6.37 12.06 15.17
CA LEU A 137 5.41 11.71 14.11
C LEU A 137 4.10 11.20 14.74
N ARG A 138 2.97 11.78 14.29
CA ARG A 138 1.66 11.50 14.89
C ARG A 138 0.78 10.55 14.07
N TYR A 139 1.03 10.43 12.78
CA TYR A 139 0.24 9.59 11.87
C TYR A 139 1.14 8.74 10.99
N ALA A 140 0.87 7.45 10.92
CA ALA A 140 1.59 6.53 10.05
C ALA A 140 0.64 5.50 9.42
N VAL A 141 0.83 5.23 8.13
CA VAL A 141 0.31 4.04 7.47
C VAL A 141 1.47 3.07 7.31
N TYR A 142 1.35 1.90 7.92
CA TYR A 142 2.41 0.88 7.92
C TYR A 142 2.00 -0.30 7.04
N LEU A 143 2.82 -0.61 6.02
CA LEU A 143 2.64 -1.80 5.20
C LEU A 143 2.95 -3.05 5.99
N SER A 144 1.94 -3.85 6.21
CA SER A 144 1.98 -5.14 6.87
C SER A 144 1.52 -6.23 5.89
N SER A 145 1.35 -7.45 6.37
CA SER A 145 0.86 -8.58 5.59
C SER A 145 -0.28 -9.27 6.32
N TYR A 146 -1.20 -9.90 5.57
CA TYR A 146 -2.07 -10.92 6.16
C TYR A 146 -1.19 -11.98 6.84
N GLY A 147 -1.68 -12.56 7.93
CA GLY A 147 -0.87 -13.46 8.75
C GLY A 147 0.08 -12.79 9.75
N ALA A 148 0.25 -11.45 9.73
CA ALA A 148 1.11 -10.74 10.70
C ALA A 148 0.58 -10.70 12.15
N GLN A 149 -0.52 -11.41 12.45
CA GLN A 149 -0.94 -11.71 13.82
C GLN A 149 -0.12 -12.85 14.44
N VAL A 150 0.50 -13.70 13.62
CA VAL A 150 1.29 -14.85 14.05
C VAL A 150 2.72 -14.41 14.36
N PRO A 151 3.26 -14.67 15.56
CA PRO A 151 4.54 -14.11 15.97
C PRO A 151 5.76 -14.79 15.36
N GLU A 152 5.64 -16.07 14.96
CA GLU A 152 6.76 -16.89 14.46
C GLU A 152 6.30 -17.96 13.48
N GLY A 153 7.23 -18.65 12.81
CA GLY A 153 6.91 -19.74 11.89
C GLY A 153 6.33 -19.28 10.55
N THR A 154 6.38 -18.00 10.24
CA THR A 154 5.73 -17.38 9.07
C THR A 154 6.72 -16.69 8.12
N GLY A 155 7.99 -17.03 8.24
CA GLY A 155 9.04 -16.45 7.41
C GLY A 155 9.16 -14.93 7.59
N PRO A 156 9.19 -14.14 6.50
CA PRO A 156 9.34 -12.69 6.58
C PRO A 156 8.20 -12.00 7.33
N VAL A 157 7.03 -12.63 7.44
CA VAL A 157 5.84 -12.02 8.06
C VAL A 157 5.99 -11.91 9.58
N ALA A 158 6.78 -12.77 10.21
CA ALA A 158 7.07 -12.70 11.65
C ALA A 158 7.68 -11.34 12.06
N GLY A 159 8.58 -10.78 11.26
CA GLY A 159 9.14 -9.45 11.53
C GLY A 159 8.13 -8.32 11.41
N LEU A 160 7.07 -8.48 10.61
CA LEU A 160 5.96 -7.52 10.55
C LEU A 160 5.11 -7.57 11.83
N HIS A 161 4.99 -8.76 12.45
CA HIS A 161 4.39 -8.90 13.78
C HIS A 161 5.19 -8.09 14.82
N SER A 162 6.50 -8.30 14.89
CA SER A 162 7.41 -7.57 15.80
C SER A 162 7.30 -6.06 15.58
N SER A 163 7.38 -5.59 14.34
CA SER A 163 7.23 -4.17 14.00
C SER A 163 5.90 -3.58 14.46
N LYS A 164 4.79 -4.33 14.30
CA LYS A 164 3.49 -3.90 14.80
C LYS A 164 3.50 -3.66 16.30
N GLN A 165 4.09 -4.58 17.08
CA GLN A 165 4.18 -4.42 18.54
C GLN A 165 4.98 -3.17 18.92
N LYS A 166 6.14 -2.95 18.26
CA LYS A 166 7.00 -1.79 18.50
C LYS A 166 6.30 -0.46 18.18
N LEU A 167 5.60 -0.37 17.06
CA LEU A 167 4.84 0.82 16.66
C LEU A 167 3.64 1.06 17.59
N ASN A 168 2.97 -0.01 18.01
CA ASN A 168 1.84 0.09 18.93
C ASN A 168 2.24 0.61 20.33
N ALA A 169 3.46 0.35 20.74
CA ALA A 169 4.01 0.83 22.03
C ALA A 169 4.32 2.34 22.05
N ILE A 170 4.24 3.03 20.89
CA ILE A 170 4.54 4.47 20.83
C ILE A 170 3.29 5.27 21.21
N SER A 171 3.38 6.00 22.33
CA SER A 171 2.32 6.90 22.79
C SER A 171 2.10 8.05 21.81
N GLY A 172 0.84 8.44 21.57
CA GLY A 172 0.48 9.55 20.69
C GLY A 172 0.58 9.26 19.19
N LEU A 173 1.12 8.12 18.78
CA LEU A 173 1.11 7.70 17.37
C LEU A 173 -0.26 7.12 17.00
N ASN A 174 -0.89 7.65 15.96
CA ASN A 174 -1.98 7.00 15.26
C ASN A 174 -1.38 6.17 14.13
N VAL A 175 -1.58 4.85 14.14
CA VAL A 175 -1.02 3.97 13.12
C VAL A 175 -2.09 3.05 12.54
N LEU A 176 -2.15 3.01 11.21
CA LEU A 176 -2.95 2.07 10.44
C LEU A 176 -2.03 1.00 9.84
N HIS A 177 -2.13 -0.22 10.34
CA HIS A 177 -1.45 -1.39 9.80
C HIS A 177 -2.26 -1.96 8.64
N LEU A 178 -1.75 -1.83 7.41
CA LEU A 178 -2.36 -2.41 6.22
C LEU A 178 -1.85 -3.83 6.01
N ARG A 179 -2.64 -4.82 6.35
CA ARG A 179 -2.36 -6.24 6.08
C ARG A 179 -2.73 -6.56 4.65
N ALA A 180 -1.80 -6.34 3.74
CA ALA A 180 -1.98 -6.70 2.34
C ALA A 180 -1.93 -8.22 2.15
N ALA A 181 -2.79 -8.73 1.28
CA ALA A 181 -2.79 -10.11 0.80
C ALA A 181 -1.58 -10.40 -0.11
N TYR A 182 -1.54 -11.60 -0.69
CA TYR A 182 -0.49 -12.01 -1.62
C TYR A 182 -0.42 -11.06 -2.82
N PHE A 183 0.73 -10.43 -3.04
CA PHE A 183 0.88 -9.48 -4.14
C PHE A 183 0.82 -10.19 -5.50
N MET A 184 -0.02 -9.71 -6.40
CA MET A 184 -0.08 -10.20 -7.78
C MET A 184 1.28 -10.11 -8.47
N GLU A 185 2.06 -9.07 -8.15
CA GLU A 185 3.41 -8.84 -8.66
C GLU A 185 4.42 -9.93 -8.31
N ASN A 186 4.17 -10.74 -7.27
CA ASN A 186 5.03 -11.89 -6.94
C ASN A 186 5.10 -12.89 -8.08
N ASN A 187 4.05 -12.99 -8.89
CA ASN A 187 4.01 -13.88 -10.05
C ASN A 187 4.99 -13.48 -11.16
N LEU A 188 5.46 -12.22 -11.19
CA LEU A 188 6.46 -11.77 -12.16
C LEU A 188 7.78 -12.53 -12.04
N ALA A 189 8.11 -13.07 -10.87
CA ALA A 189 9.29 -13.89 -10.66
C ALA A 189 9.29 -15.18 -11.50
N ALA A 190 8.13 -15.66 -11.93
CA ALA A 190 8.00 -16.86 -12.75
C ALA A 190 8.35 -16.63 -14.24
N ILE A 191 8.46 -15.39 -14.70
CA ILE A 191 8.64 -15.05 -16.13
C ILE A 191 9.85 -15.77 -16.73
N GLY A 192 10.99 -15.74 -16.06
CA GLY A 192 12.20 -16.43 -16.54
C GLY A 192 12.02 -17.96 -16.65
N MET A 193 11.35 -18.57 -15.67
CA MET A 193 11.04 -20.00 -15.71
C MET A 193 10.06 -20.34 -16.84
N ILE A 194 9.02 -19.55 -17.01
CA ILE A 194 8.04 -19.75 -18.09
C ILE A 194 8.71 -19.67 -19.46
N HIS A 195 9.65 -18.73 -19.67
CA HIS A 195 10.43 -18.65 -20.91
C HIS A 195 11.32 -19.87 -21.13
N GLY A 196 12.00 -20.35 -20.08
CA GLY A 196 12.95 -21.44 -20.21
C GLY A 196 12.34 -22.83 -20.27
N THR A 197 11.21 -23.04 -19.58
CA THR A 197 10.66 -24.40 -19.37
C THR A 197 9.19 -24.56 -19.82
N GLY A 198 8.47 -23.47 -20.05
CA GLY A 198 7.03 -23.53 -20.32
C GLY A 198 6.19 -23.91 -19.09
N ILE A 199 6.76 -23.82 -17.89
CA ILE A 199 6.10 -24.20 -16.63
C ILE A 199 6.05 -22.99 -15.68
N PHE A 200 4.97 -22.89 -14.92
CA PHE A 200 4.91 -22.03 -13.73
C PHE A 200 5.12 -22.90 -12.49
N GLY A 201 6.36 -23.04 -12.06
CA GLY A 201 6.71 -23.83 -10.87
C GLY A 201 6.72 -22.99 -9.60
N HIS A 202 6.09 -23.49 -8.54
CA HIS A 202 6.11 -22.86 -7.22
C HIS A 202 5.80 -23.86 -6.11
N ALA A 203 6.20 -23.58 -4.85
CA ALA A 203 5.95 -24.49 -3.74
C ALA A 203 4.53 -24.41 -3.11
N LEU A 204 3.69 -23.48 -3.54
CA LEU A 204 2.31 -23.38 -3.04
C LEU A 204 1.44 -24.51 -3.59
N LEU A 205 0.46 -24.95 -2.80
CA LEU A 205 -0.50 -25.96 -3.25
C LEU A 205 -1.32 -25.44 -4.45
N PRO A 206 -1.55 -26.27 -5.50
CA PRO A 206 -2.17 -25.81 -6.74
C PRO A 206 -3.59 -25.28 -6.55
N ASP A 207 -4.36 -25.88 -5.64
CA ASP A 207 -5.79 -25.60 -5.45
C ASP A 207 -6.08 -24.73 -4.21
N LEU A 208 -5.04 -24.38 -3.42
CA LEU A 208 -5.21 -23.52 -2.25
C LEU A 208 -5.63 -22.10 -2.68
N LYS A 209 -6.81 -21.68 -2.26
CA LYS A 209 -7.32 -20.32 -2.52
C LYS A 209 -6.60 -19.30 -1.66
N LEU A 210 -6.01 -18.30 -2.31
CA LEU A 210 -5.30 -17.20 -1.68
C LEU A 210 -5.93 -15.88 -2.10
N PRO A 211 -6.15 -14.94 -1.20
CA PRO A 211 -6.47 -13.57 -1.58
C PRO A 211 -5.25 -12.96 -2.28
N MET A 212 -5.45 -12.44 -3.48
CA MET A 212 -4.39 -11.80 -4.30
C MET A 212 -4.74 -10.35 -4.57
N ILE A 213 -3.78 -9.45 -4.31
CA ILE A 213 -3.97 -8.01 -4.42
C ILE A 213 -2.89 -7.37 -5.31
N ALA A 214 -3.28 -6.42 -6.16
CA ALA A 214 -2.32 -5.59 -6.89
C ALA A 214 -1.67 -4.56 -5.96
N THR A 215 -0.36 -4.35 -6.08
CA THR A 215 0.36 -3.35 -5.27
C THR A 215 -0.13 -1.93 -5.52
N ARG A 216 -0.69 -1.64 -6.71
CA ARG A 216 -1.34 -0.37 -7.01
C ARG A 216 -2.52 -0.09 -6.09
N ASP A 217 -3.37 -1.07 -5.83
CA ASP A 217 -4.54 -0.91 -4.99
C ASP A 217 -4.14 -0.64 -3.52
N VAL A 218 -3.07 -1.30 -3.07
CA VAL A 218 -2.49 -1.03 -1.74
C VAL A 218 -1.95 0.39 -1.67
N GLY A 219 -1.24 0.84 -2.72
CA GLY A 219 -0.69 2.19 -2.81
C GLY A 219 -1.78 3.24 -2.83
N ASP A 220 -2.82 3.08 -3.65
CA ASP A 220 -3.95 4.00 -3.75
C ASP A 220 -4.72 4.09 -2.42
N TYR A 221 -4.99 2.95 -1.78
CA TYR A 221 -5.63 2.92 -0.46
C TYR A 221 -4.77 3.64 0.60
N ALA A 222 -3.48 3.33 0.66
CA ALA A 222 -2.57 3.95 1.62
C ALA A 222 -2.45 5.46 1.40
N ALA A 223 -2.36 5.91 0.14
CA ALA A 223 -2.28 7.33 -0.21
C ALA A 223 -3.53 8.10 0.23
N GLN A 224 -4.72 7.51 0.01
CA GLN A 224 -5.97 8.11 0.45
C GLN A 224 -6.03 8.20 1.99
N ARG A 225 -5.63 7.14 2.73
CA ARG A 225 -5.61 7.18 4.21
C ARG A 225 -4.61 8.20 4.75
N LEU A 226 -3.46 8.39 4.09
CA LEU A 226 -2.50 9.43 4.45
C LEU A 226 -3.06 10.84 4.24
N LEU A 227 -3.83 11.04 3.18
CA LEU A 227 -4.43 12.34 2.88
C LEU A 227 -5.57 12.67 3.85
N ASP A 228 -6.47 11.72 4.09
CA ASP A 228 -7.68 11.91 4.90
C ASP A 228 -7.37 11.92 6.41
N LEU A 229 -6.36 11.16 6.86
CA LEU A 229 -6.02 10.96 8.28
C LEU A 229 -7.22 10.54 9.14
N ASP A 230 -8.13 9.76 8.58
CA ASP A 230 -9.40 9.33 9.17
C ASP A 230 -9.28 8.09 10.08
N PHE A 231 -8.09 7.85 10.60
CA PHE A 231 -7.81 6.78 11.56
C PHE A 231 -7.19 7.34 12.84
N SER A 232 -7.51 6.73 13.97
CA SER A 232 -7.01 7.13 15.29
C SER A 232 -6.60 5.90 16.12
N GLY A 233 -5.64 6.09 17.03
CA GLY A 233 -5.10 5.01 17.85
C GLY A 233 -4.34 3.97 17.02
N LYS A 234 -4.53 2.69 17.33
CA LYS A 234 -3.83 1.56 16.73
C LYS A 234 -4.83 0.71 15.94
N GLN A 235 -4.85 0.86 14.64
CA GLN A 235 -5.81 0.19 13.77
C GLN A 235 -5.13 -0.82 12.84
N THR A 236 -5.90 -1.81 12.42
CA THR A 236 -5.48 -2.79 11.41
C THR A 236 -6.58 -2.90 10.36
N ARG A 237 -6.21 -2.96 9.09
CA ARG A 237 -7.11 -3.20 7.98
C ARG A 237 -6.49 -4.27 7.08
N GLU A 238 -7.25 -5.32 6.78
CA GLU A 238 -6.88 -6.28 5.74
C GLU A 238 -7.30 -5.76 4.37
N LEU A 239 -6.47 -5.99 3.35
CA LEU A 239 -6.78 -5.70 1.96
C LEU A 239 -6.59 -6.98 1.16
N LEU A 240 -7.68 -7.53 0.62
CA LEU A 240 -7.74 -8.91 0.11
C LEU A 240 -7.75 -9.01 -1.43
N GLY A 241 -7.75 -7.89 -2.15
CA GLY A 241 -7.89 -7.90 -3.60
C GLY A 241 -9.34 -8.18 -4.05
N GLU A 242 -9.54 -8.40 -5.34
CA GLU A 242 -10.88 -8.59 -5.92
C GLU A 242 -11.48 -9.93 -5.52
N ARG A 243 -10.69 -11.02 -5.62
CA ARG A 243 -11.12 -12.39 -5.27
C ARG A 243 -9.96 -13.27 -4.85
N ASP A 244 -10.28 -14.42 -4.29
CA ASP A 244 -9.31 -15.46 -4.00
C ASP A 244 -9.07 -16.32 -5.24
N LEU A 245 -7.80 -16.62 -5.49
CA LEU A 245 -7.36 -17.45 -6.61
C LEU A 245 -6.42 -18.55 -6.11
N SER A 246 -6.53 -19.73 -6.70
CA SER A 246 -5.49 -20.74 -6.56
C SER A 246 -4.34 -20.46 -7.54
N MET A 247 -3.18 -21.09 -7.30
CA MET A 247 -2.06 -20.97 -8.23
C MET A 247 -2.38 -21.58 -9.59
N ALA A 248 -3.17 -22.65 -9.64
CA ALA A 248 -3.66 -23.24 -10.88
C ALA A 248 -4.54 -22.26 -11.67
N GLU A 249 -5.50 -21.58 -11.01
CA GLU A 249 -6.34 -20.56 -11.66
C GLU A 249 -5.53 -19.35 -12.12
N ALA A 250 -4.61 -18.85 -11.29
CA ALA A 250 -3.74 -17.74 -11.64
C ALA A 250 -2.90 -18.10 -12.88
N THR A 251 -2.33 -19.31 -12.93
CA THR A 251 -1.59 -19.80 -14.09
C THR A 251 -2.45 -19.86 -15.36
N ALA A 252 -3.70 -20.31 -15.25
CA ALA A 252 -4.62 -20.35 -16.39
C ALA A 252 -4.95 -18.94 -16.93
N VAL A 253 -5.08 -17.93 -16.04
CA VAL A 253 -5.25 -16.52 -16.46
C VAL A 253 -3.98 -16.01 -17.16
N ILE A 254 -2.81 -16.28 -16.60
CA ILE A 254 -1.52 -15.92 -17.20
C ILE A 254 -1.38 -16.57 -18.59
N ALA A 255 -1.66 -17.88 -18.70
CA ALA A 255 -1.59 -18.62 -19.96
C ALA A 255 -2.37 -17.94 -21.09
N ARG A 256 -3.61 -17.53 -20.80
CA ARG A 256 -4.44 -16.77 -21.73
C ARG A 256 -3.81 -15.43 -22.10
N GLY A 257 -3.36 -14.67 -21.09
CA GLY A 257 -2.81 -13.33 -21.28
C GLY A 257 -1.52 -13.29 -22.11
N ILE A 258 -0.64 -14.28 -21.94
CA ILE A 258 0.61 -14.40 -22.72
C ILE A 258 0.49 -15.28 -23.97
N ARG A 259 -0.71 -15.80 -24.26
CA ARG A 259 -1.00 -16.68 -25.42
C ARG A 259 -0.15 -17.96 -25.43
N LYS A 260 -0.02 -18.59 -24.28
CA LYS A 260 0.68 -19.86 -24.07
C LYS A 260 -0.29 -20.92 -23.51
N PRO A 261 -1.18 -21.52 -24.34
CA PRO A 261 -2.23 -22.42 -23.86
C PRO A 261 -1.69 -23.65 -23.13
N ASP A 262 -0.45 -24.07 -23.42
CA ASP A 262 0.20 -25.22 -22.82
C ASP A 262 0.88 -24.89 -21.48
N LEU A 263 0.88 -23.63 -21.03
CA LEU A 263 1.41 -23.24 -19.73
C LEU A 263 0.64 -23.95 -18.62
N ARG A 264 1.34 -24.69 -17.78
CA ARG A 264 0.76 -25.38 -16.64
C ARG A 264 1.44 -24.95 -15.34
N TYR A 265 0.69 -25.04 -14.25
CA TYR A 265 1.23 -24.94 -12.91
C TYR A 265 1.87 -26.28 -12.50
N GLU A 266 3.02 -26.23 -11.87
CA GLU A 266 3.68 -27.38 -11.28
C GLU A 266 4.08 -27.07 -9.84
N GLN A 267 3.55 -27.86 -8.91
CA GLN A 267 3.95 -27.72 -7.50
C GLN A 267 5.33 -28.34 -7.30
N PHE A 268 6.29 -27.51 -6.89
CA PHE A 268 7.63 -28.00 -6.53
C PHE A 268 7.69 -28.44 -5.07
N PRO A 269 8.42 -29.53 -4.76
CA PRO A 269 8.86 -29.81 -3.41
C PRO A 269 9.62 -28.62 -2.82
N TYR A 270 9.58 -28.47 -1.50
CA TYR A 270 10.19 -27.31 -0.83
C TYR A 270 11.71 -27.20 -1.05
N ASP A 271 12.41 -28.33 -1.08
CA ASP A 271 13.84 -28.41 -1.39
C ASP A 271 14.16 -27.97 -2.82
N GLN A 272 13.37 -28.42 -3.79
CA GLN A 272 13.48 -27.95 -5.18
C GLN A 272 13.22 -26.45 -5.29
N MET A 273 12.16 -25.94 -4.63
CA MET A 273 11.85 -24.50 -4.63
C MET A 273 12.98 -23.69 -4.00
N GLN A 274 13.59 -24.20 -2.92
CA GLN A 274 14.75 -23.55 -2.31
C GLN A 274 15.91 -23.45 -3.31
N GLN A 275 16.22 -24.52 -4.03
CA GLN A 275 17.27 -24.52 -5.07
C GLN A 275 16.96 -23.50 -6.17
N VAL A 276 15.71 -23.41 -6.62
CA VAL A 276 15.29 -22.42 -7.62
C VAL A 276 15.52 -20.97 -7.11
N LEU A 277 15.14 -20.69 -5.86
CA LEU A 277 15.39 -19.39 -5.25
C LEU A 277 16.89 -19.06 -5.18
N GLU A 278 17.73 -20.03 -4.85
CA GLU A 278 19.18 -19.88 -4.80
C GLU A 278 19.78 -19.68 -6.20
N GLN A 279 19.31 -20.40 -7.21
CA GLN A 279 19.74 -20.26 -8.60
C GLN A 279 19.44 -18.88 -9.19
N ILE A 280 18.35 -18.25 -8.78
CA ILE A 280 18.05 -16.86 -9.18
C ILE A 280 18.77 -15.80 -8.34
N GLY A 281 19.76 -16.22 -7.52
CA GLY A 281 20.64 -15.32 -6.76
C GLY A 281 20.19 -15.00 -5.34
N MET A 282 19.19 -15.72 -4.81
CA MET A 282 18.80 -15.52 -3.40
C MET A 282 19.79 -16.23 -2.47
N PRO A 283 20.36 -15.54 -1.45
CA PRO A 283 21.21 -16.20 -0.47
C PRO A 283 20.49 -17.36 0.24
N PRO A 284 21.14 -18.51 0.55
CA PRO A 284 20.49 -19.70 1.12
C PRO A 284 19.68 -19.43 2.39
N LYS A 285 20.22 -18.63 3.31
CA LYS A 285 19.49 -18.24 4.54
C LYS A 285 18.19 -17.49 4.24
N LYS A 286 18.21 -16.63 3.23
CA LYS A 286 17.01 -15.89 2.80
C LYS A 286 16.02 -16.85 2.11
N ALA A 287 16.46 -17.73 1.24
CA ALA A 287 15.63 -18.74 0.60
C ALA A 287 14.90 -19.60 1.64
N ALA A 288 15.61 -20.07 2.68
CA ALA A 288 15.01 -20.85 3.76
C ALA A 288 13.87 -20.10 4.49
N VAL A 289 14.01 -18.78 4.70
CA VAL A 289 12.94 -17.96 5.30
C VAL A 289 11.71 -17.86 4.39
N TYR A 290 11.89 -17.80 3.07
CA TYR A 290 10.77 -17.86 2.13
C TYR A 290 10.11 -19.24 2.09
N ILE A 291 10.90 -20.34 2.18
CA ILE A 291 10.33 -21.69 2.29
C ILE A 291 9.48 -21.84 3.56
N GLU A 292 9.90 -21.28 4.68
CA GLU A 292 9.09 -21.23 5.90
C GLU A 292 7.75 -20.53 5.66
N MET A 293 7.75 -19.40 4.96
CA MET A 293 6.52 -18.70 4.58
C MET A 293 5.62 -19.57 3.68
N PHE A 294 6.16 -20.25 2.68
CA PHE A 294 5.36 -21.10 1.80
C PHE A 294 4.74 -22.29 2.56
N LYS A 295 5.48 -22.86 3.52
CA LYS A 295 4.94 -23.89 4.42
C LYS A 295 3.79 -23.35 5.26
N ALA A 296 3.93 -22.16 5.81
CA ALA A 296 2.89 -21.50 6.62
C ALA A 296 1.64 -21.16 5.80
N ILE A 297 1.80 -20.74 4.54
CA ILE A 297 0.68 -20.53 3.62
C ILE A 297 -0.03 -21.86 3.33
N ASN A 298 0.69 -22.89 2.93
CA ASN A 298 0.13 -24.21 2.61
C ASN A 298 -0.57 -24.87 3.80
N ALA A 299 -0.11 -24.59 5.02
CA ALA A 299 -0.73 -25.07 6.26
C ALA A 299 -1.91 -24.20 6.73
N GLY A 300 -2.27 -23.11 6.01
CA GLY A 300 -3.34 -22.21 6.41
C GLY A 300 -3.02 -21.35 7.64
N VAL A 301 -1.76 -21.31 8.08
CA VAL A 301 -1.29 -20.46 9.20
C VAL A 301 -1.29 -18.99 8.79
N LEU A 302 -0.84 -18.70 7.57
CA LEU A 302 -0.98 -17.39 6.95
C LEU A 302 -2.34 -17.32 6.24
N ALA A 303 -3.32 -16.76 6.93
CA ALA A 303 -4.68 -16.59 6.44
C ALA A 303 -5.24 -15.22 6.83
N ALA A 304 -6.20 -14.74 6.05
CA ALA A 304 -6.98 -13.54 6.39
C ALA A 304 -7.78 -13.80 7.67
N GLN A 305 -7.90 -12.79 8.51
CA GLN A 305 -8.68 -12.83 9.75
C GLN A 305 -10.11 -12.35 9.54
N GLU A 306 -10.30 -11.47 8.54
CA GLU A 306 -11.61 -10.92 8.21
C GLU A 306 -12.19 -11.63 6.99
N PRO A 307 -13.49 -11.94 6.98
CA PRO A 307 -14.16 -12.42 5.78
C PRO A 307 -14.09 -11.31 4.70
N ARG A 308 -14.05 -11.72 3.43
CA ARG A 308 -14.09 -10.79 2.31
C ARG A 308 -15.38 -9.95 2.35
N SER A 309 -15.22 -8.65 2.16
CA SER A 309 -16.30 -7.67 2.17
C SER A 309 -15.98 -6.51 1.21
N PRO A 310 -16.92 -5.63 0.87
CA PRO A 310 -16.64 -4.42 0.08
C PRO A 310 -15.58 -3.50 0.70
N GLN A 311 -15.40 -3.56 2.04
CA GLN A 311 -14.47 -2.69 2.77
C GLN A 311 -13.00 -3.17 2.70
N ASN A 312 -12.78 -4.45 2.41
CA ASN A 312 -11.44 -5.05 2.33
C ASN A 312 -11.12 -5.64 0.94
N SER A 313 -12.06 -5.58 0.00
CA SER A 313 -11.84 -5.92 -1.41
C SER A 313 -11.35 -4.69 -2.18
N THR A 314 -10.54 -4.91 -3.20
CA THR A 314 -9.98 -3.85 -4.05
C THR A 314 -10.26 -4.11 -5.54
N PRO A 315 -10.28 -3.07 -6.40
CA PRO A 315 -10.90 -3.18 -7.73
C PRO A 315 -10.08 -3.91 -8.79
N THR A 316 -8.75 -4.04 -8.63
CA THR A 316 -7.93 -4.61 -9.69
C THR A 316 -8.09 -6.12 -9.73
N SER A 317 -8.69 -6.64 -10.83
CA SER A 317 -8.77 -8.07 -11.06
C SER A 317 -7.43 -8.66 -11.49
N PHE A 318 -7.25 -9.98 -11.26
CA PHE A 318 -6.03 -10.66 -11.71
C PHE A 318 -5.91 -10.68 -13.24
N ASP A 319 -7.03 -10.77 -13.96
CA ASP A 319 -7.06 -10.64 -15.42
C ASP A 319 -6.55 -9.27 -15.87
N LYS A 320 -6.98 -8.18 -15.21
CA LYS A 320 -6.50 -6.83 -15.49
C LYS A 320 -5.00 -6.67 -15.19
N PHE A 321 -4.53 -7.22 -14.07
CA PHE A 321 -3.11 -7.26 -13.74
C PHE A 321 -2.30 -8.02 -14.80
N VAL A 322 -2.78 -9.16 -15.25
CA VAL A 322 -2.11 -9.94 -16.31
C VAL A 322 -2.04 -9.14 -17.60
N GLN A 323 -3.11 -8.48 -17.99
CA GLN A 323 -3.15 -7.66 -19.21
C GLN A 323 -2.21 -6.45 -19.13
N ASP A 324 -2.22 -5.72 -18.01
CA ASP A 324 -1.53 -4.42 -17.91
C ASP A 324 -0.07 -4.55 -17.46
N VAL A 325 0.26 -5.61 -16.71
CA VAL A 325 1.56 -5.74 -16.05
C VAL A 325 2.30 -7.01 -16.47
N PHE A 326 1.67 -8.18 -16.26
CA PHE A 326 2.37 -9.45 -16.49
C PHE A 326 2.71 -9.70 -17.97
N ALA A 327 1.73 -9.57 -18.86
CA ALA A 327 1.94 -9.84 -20.28
C ALA A 327 2.93 -8.86 -20.94
N PRO A 328 2.89 -7.55 -20.68
CA PRO A 328 3.94 -6.63 -21.13
C PRO A 328 5.32 -7.00 -20.60
N ALA A 329 5.44 -7.34 -19.30
CA ALA A 329 6.70 -7.76 -18.71
C ALA A 329 7.24 -9.05 -19.34
N TYR A 330 6.36 -10.03 -19.59
CA TYR A 330 6.69 -11.28 -20.29
C TYR A 330 7.20 -11.04 -21.72
N GLN A 331 6.67 -10.05 -22.44
CA GLN A 331 7.09 -9.67 -23.80
C GLN A 331 8.37 -8.82 -23.83
N GLY A 332 8.98 -8.51 -22.69
CA GLY A 332 10.13 -7.60 -22.59
C GLY A 332 9.77 -6.11 -22.73
N ASN A 333 8.49 -5.78 -22.81
CA ASN A 333 7.94 -4.43 -22.91
C ASN A 333 7.52 -3.89 -21.55
N ALA A 334 8.25 -4.22 -20.46
CA ALA A 334 7.92 -3.71 -19.15
C ALA A 334 7.93 -2.18 -19.18
N ALA A 335 6.76 -1.59 -19.04
CA ALA A 335 6.68 -0.17 -18.78
C ALA A 335 7.51 0.12 -17.51
N THR A 336 8.50 0.98 -17.63
CA THR A 336 9.26 1.50 -16.49
C THR A 336 8.29 2.22 -15.57
N ALA A 337 7.84 1.52 -14.52
CA ALA A 337 6.98 2.06 -13.48
C ALA A 337 7.75 3.04 -12.56
#